data_4e4837417221c85eafae7344168d2984
#
_entry.id   4e4837417221c85eafae7344168d2984
#
_cell.length_a   1.000
_cell.length_b   1.000
_cell.length_c   1.000
_cell.angle_alpha   90.00
_cell.angle_beta   90.00
_cell.angle_gamma   90.00
#
_symmetry.space_group_name_H-M   'P 1'
#
loop_
_entity.id
_entity.type
_entity.pdbx_description
1 polymer ?
#
loop_
_entity_poly.entity_id
_entity_poly.type
_entity_poly.pdbx_seq_one_letter_code
_entity_poly.pdbx_strand_id
1 'polypeptide(L)'
;AKELAQKKAEQDWDHVADEKRKAAMSPEELAWEKQLEENLGNFYLPIHKREKLQGKSNAWDFVKDDPKLPRALLIGDSVSRAYTQGVRKSLEGKANVHRAPENCGPTKNGLKKLDIWLGDGKWDIIHFNFGIHDRSTPPADYEKNLREIVARLKKTNAKLIWATTTPIPPDAPQYDARPMVK
;
A
#
# COMPACT_ATOMS: atom_id res chain seq x y z
N ALA A 1 17.65 -20.89 12.99
CA ALA A 1 18.36 -19.65 12.63
C ALA A 1 17.45 -18.65 11.89
N LYS A 2 16.69 -19.05 10.85
CA LYS A 2 15.75 -18.16 10.13
C LYS A 2 14.62 -17.64 11.03
N GLU A 3 14.04 -18.48 11.87
CA GLU A 3 12.97 -18.11 12.81
C GLU A 3 13.43 -17.12 13.90
N LEU A 4 14.65 -17.28 14.40
CA LEU A 4 15.26 -16.34 15.34
C LEU A 4 15.61 -14.99 14.68
N ALA A 5 16.09 -15.02 13.43
CA ALA A 5 16.37 -13.80 12.67
C ALA A 5 15.05 -13.05 12.33
N GLN A 6 13.99 -13.79 12.05
CA GLN A 6 12.67 -13.24 11.78
C GLN A 6 12.05 -12.61 13.03
N LYS A 7 12.09 -13.32 14.19
CA LYS A 7 11.67 -12.75 15.48
C LYS A 7 12.52 -11.56 15.93
N LYS A 8 13.80 -11.52 15.58
CA LYS A 8 14.69 -10.40 15.87
C LYS A 8 14.39 -9.20 14.95
N ALA A 9 13.96 -9.44 13.72
CA ALA A 9 13.47 -8.38 12.81
C ALA A 9 12.12 -7.81 13.28
N GLU A 10 11.27 -8.61 13.92
CA GLU A 10 9.97 -8.23 14.48
C GLU A 10 10.08 -7.28 15.68
N GLN A 11 11.25 -7.19 16.33
CA GLN A 11 11.47 -6.36 17.52
C GLN A 11 12.49 -5.24 17.30
N ASP A 12 12.77 -4.86 16.06
CA ASP A 12 13.94 -4.04 15.74
C ASP A 12 13.61 -2.54 15.63
N TRP A 13 12.82 -2.02 16.55
CA TRP A 13 12.68 -0.58 16.78
C TRP A 13 12.55 -0.27 18.28
N ASP A 14 12.85 0.97 18.66
CA ASP A 14 12.70 1.43 20.04
C ASP A 14 11.22 1.61 20.39
N HIS A 15 10.67 0.62 21.09
CA HIS A 15 9.26 0.62 21.51
C HIS A 15 8.92 1.75 22.48
N VAL A 16 9.83 2.14 23.37
CA VAL A 16 9.61 3.23 24.32
C VAL A 16 9.54 4.56 23.58
N ALA A 17 10.45 4.79 22.65
CA ALA A 17 10.42 5.98 21.79
C ALA A 17 9.17 6.00 20.90
N ASP A 18 8.71 4.85 20.38
CA ASP A 18 7.50 4.78 19.56
C ASP A 18 6.23 5.08 20.38
N GLU A 19 6.11 4.56 21.60
CA GLU A 19 4.98 4.91 22.48
C GLU A 19 4.96 6.42 22.81
N LYS A 20 6.12 7.01 23.06
CA LYS A 20 6.23 8.46 23.27
C LYS A 20 5.82 9.25 22.02
N ARG A 21 6.21 8.78 20.82
CA ARG A 21 5.81 9.35 19.53
C ARG A 21 4.28 9.27 19.37
N LYS A 22 3.69 8.11 19.63
CA LYS A 22 2.25 7.88 19.53
C LYS A 22 1.43 8.74 20.51
N ALA A 23 1.95 8.95 21.72
CA ALA A 23 1.29 9.81 22.72
C ALA A 23 1.15 11.29 22.29
N ALA A 24 1.93 11.73 21.31
CA ALA A 24 1.86 13.09 20.74
C ALA A 24 0.97 13.19 19.49
N MET A 25 0.37 12.07 19.02
CA MET A 25 -0.48 12.04 17.85
C MET A 25 -1.91 12.51 18.13
N SER A 26 -2.55 13.08 17.12
CA SER A 26 -4.00 13.29 17.14
C SER A 26 -4.75 11.94 17.15
N PRO A 27 -6.03 11.90 17.53
CA PRO A 27 -6.83 10.68 17.49
C PRO A 27 -6.87 10.02 16.11
N GLU A 28 -6.92 10.82 15.05
CA GLU A 28 -6.95 10.36 13.65
C GLU A 28 -5.60 9.75 13.23
N GLU A 29 -4.49 10.40 13.60
CA GLU A 29 -3.14 9.88 13.36
C GLU A 29 -2.92 8.56 14.10
N LEU A 30 -3.39 8.49 15.36
CA LEU A 30 -3.28 7.26 16.16
C LEU A 30 -4.13 6.12 15.57
N ALA A 31 -5.34 6.43 15.09
CA ALA A 31 -6.18 5.44 14.41
C ALA A 31 -5.52 4.90 13.14
N TRP A 32 -4.89 5.78 12.36
CA TRP A 32 -4.11 5.37 11.19
C TRP A 32 -2.90 4.51 11.56
N GLU A 33 -2.13 4.93 12.55
CA GLU A 33 -0.96 4.17 13.04
C GLU A 33 -1.36 2.77 13.49
N LYS A 34 -2.50 2.63 14.18
CA LYS A 34 -3.05 1.33 14.57
C LYS A 34 -3.39 0.46 13.35
N GLN A 35 -4.00 1.03 12.31
CA GLN A 35 -4.24 0.31 11.06
C GLN A 35 -2.93 -0.18 10.41
N LEU A 36 -1.86 0.62 10.45
CA LEU A 36 -0.56 0.21 9.95
C LEU A 36 0.04 -0.94 10.78
N GLU A 37 -0.07 -0.88 12.10
CA GLU A 37 0.38 -1.95 13.01
C GLU A 37 -0.32 -3.28 12.72
N GLU A 38 -1.62 -3.25 12.37
CA GLU A 38 -2.42 -4.43 12.06
C GLU A 38 -2.17 -4.99 10.64
N ASN A 39 -1.72 -4.16 9.68
CA ASN A 39 -1.74 -4.52 8.26
C ASN A 39 -0.38 -4.54 7.57
N LEU A 40 0.64 -3.81 8.02
CA LEU A 40 1.96 -3.76 7.37
C LEU A 40 2.73 -5.08 7.45
N GLY A 41 2.41 -5.91 8.45
CA GLY A 41 3.09 -7.19 8.66
C GLY A 41 4.56 -7.04 9.09
N ASN A 42 5.19 -8.18 9.34
CA ASN A 42 6.50 -8.25 9.99
C ASN A 42 7.66 -7.69 9.16
N PHE A 43 7.48 -7.51 7.86
CA PHE A 43 8.51 -6.95 7.01
C PHE A 43 8.46 -5.41 6.96
N TYR A 44 7.28 -4.84 6.70
CA TYR A 44 7.17 -3.40 6.50
C TYR A 44 6.92 -2.61 7.77
N LEU A 45 6.30 -3.20 8.80
CA LEU A 45 6.07 -2.50 10.06
C LEU A 45 7.36 -2.04 10.74
N PRO A 46 8.41 -2.86 10.90
CA PRO A 46 9.68 -2.40 11.47
C PRO A 46 10.36 -1.29 10.64
N ILE A 47 10.24 -1.36 9.31
CA ILE A 47 10.77 -0.31 8.42
C ILE A 47 10.04 1.01 8.67
N HIS A 48 8.70 0.98 8.70
CA HIS A 48 7.88 2.15 8.97
C HIS A 48 8.23 2.77 10.33
N LYS A 49 8.28 1.97 11.39
CA LYS A 49 8.60 2.42 12.74
C LYS A 49 9.98 3.09 12.82
N ARG A 50 11.01 2.45 12.27
CA ARG A 50 12.37 3.04 12.24
C ARG A 50 12.41 4.37 11.47
N GLU A 51 11.76 4.44 10.31
CA GLU A 51 11.70 5.67 9.51
C GLU A 51 11.02 6.80 10.31
N LYS A 52 9.91 6.50 10.99
CA LYS A 52 9.17 7.48 11.80
C LYS A 52 9.97 7.95 13.02
N LEU A 53 10.68 7.07 13.70
CA LEU A 53 11.56 7.43 14.83
C LEU A 53 12.77 8.27 14.39
N GLN A 54 13.15 8.18 13.11
CA GLN A 54 14.17 9.03 12.50
C GLN A 54 13.61 10.37 11.96
N GLY A 55 12.33 10.65 12.14
CA GLY A 55 11.68 11.84 11.58
C GLY A 55 11.50 11.83 10.07
N LYS A 56 11.63 10.67 9.42
CA LYS A 56 11.50 10.54 7.96
C LYS A 56 10.06 10.41 7.53
N SER A 57 9.73 11.07 6.42
CA SER A 57 8.49 10.82 5.68
C SER A 57 8.56 9.50 4.92
N ASN A 58 7.42 8.81 4.82
CA ASN A 58 7.31 7.59 4.00
C ASN A 58 5.92 7.44 3.36
N ALA A 59 5.75 6.38 2.58
CA ALA A 59 4.52 6.12 1.84
C ALA A 59 3.27 5.93 2.73
N TRP A 60 3.44 5.63 3.99
CA TRP A 60 2.36 5.41 4.96
C TRP A 60 2.18 6.57 5.95
N ASP A 61 2.72 7.73 5.66
CA ASP A 61 2.43 8.93 6.44
C ASP A 61 0.92 9.20 6.47
N PHE A 62 0.43 9.61 7.64
CA PHE A 62 -0.93 10.09 7.77
C PHE A 62 -1.17 11.30 6.85
N VAL A 63 -2.32 11.33 6.20
CA VAL A 63 -2.74 12.43 5.34
C VAL A 63 -3.98 13.06 5.96
N LYS A 64 -3.84 14.32 6.39
CA LYS A 64 -4.99 15.14 6.80
C LYS A 64 -5.63 15.73 5.56
N ASP A 65 -6.90 15.41 5.35
CA ASP A 65 -7.63 15.90 4.18
C ASP A 65 -7.89 17.40 4.23
N ASP A 66 -7.62 18.08 3.10
CA ASP A 66 -8.26 19.35 2.80
C ASP A 66 -9.62 19.04 2.16
N PRO A 67 -10.75 19.47 2.79
CA PRO A 67 -12.09 19.14 2.30
C PRO A 67 -12.42 19.77 0.93
N LYS A 68 -11.60 20.68 0.44
CA LYS A 68 -11.76 21.31 -0.89
C LYS A 68 -11.09 20.50 -2.01
N LEU A 69 -10.27 19.50 -1.67
CA LEU A 69 -9.51 18.74 -2.63
C LEU A 69 -10.08 17.31 -2.79
N PRO A 70 -10.02 16.75 -4.01
CA PRO A 70 -10.42 15.37 -4.22
C PRO A 70 -9.53 14.40 -3.46
N ARG A 71 -10.10 13.25 -3.06
CA ARG A 71 -9.40 12.15 -2.40
C ARG A 71 -8.95 11.12 -3.42
N ALA A 72 -7.67 10.83 -3.46
CA ALA A 72 -7.07 9.82 -4.31
C ALA A 72 -6.48 8.69 -3.46
N LEU A 73 -6.80 7.43 -3.79
CA LEU A 73 -6.25 6.24 -3.15
C LEU A 73 -5.26 5.54 -4.09
N LEU A 74 -4.08 5.24 -3.57
CA LEU A 74 -3.08 4.39 -4.24
C LEU A 74 -3.13 2.97 -3.66
N ILE A 75 -3.45 2.00 -4.51
CA ILE A 75 -3.41 0.56 -4.20
C ILE A 75 -2.31 -0.07 -5.03
N GLY A 76 -1.36 -0.76 -4.38
CA GLY A 76 -0.27 -1.44 -5.08
C GLY A 76 0.81 -1.94 -4.13
N ASP A 77 1.84 -2.52 -4.71
CA ASP A 77 2.95 -3.17 -4.02
C ASP A 77 4.12 -2.22 -3.67
N SER A 78 5.33 -2.76 -3.57
CA SER A 78 6.55 -2.01 -3.26
C SER A 78 6.90 -0.95 -4.32
N VAL A 79 6.50 -1.15 -5.57
CA VAL A 79 6.70 -0.14 -6.63
C VAL A 79 5.84 1.08 -6.33
N SER A 80 4.56 0.89 -5.97
CA SER A 80 3.69 2.00 -5.56
C SER A 80 4.20 2.68 -4.29
N ARG A 81 4.75 1.93 -3.34
CA ARG A 81 5.41 2.49 -2.16
C ARG A 81 6.53 3.45 -2.55
N ALA A 82 7.36 3.07 -3.51
CA ALA A 82 8.49 3.90 -3.94
C ALA A 82 8.07 5.25 -4.55
N TYR A 83 6.99 5.28 -5.35
CA TYR A 83 6.56 6.53 -5.99
C TYR A 83 5.54 7.35 -5.19
N THR A 84 4.97 6.85 -4.10
CA THR A 84 3.91 7.54 -3.35
C THR A 84 4.27 8.96 -2.95
N GLN A 85 5.48 9.18 -2.42
CA GLN A 85 5.92 10.52 -2.02
C GLN A 85 6.12 11.47 -3.22
N GLY A 86 6.56 10.94 -4.36
CA GLY A 86 6.65 11.69 -5.61
C GLY A 86 5.25 12.13 -6.10
N VAL A 87 4.27 11.24 -6.02
CA VAL A 87 2.86 11.55 -6.37
C VAL A 87 2.30 12.62 -5.43
N ARG A 88 2.50 12.49 -4.12
CA ARG A 88 2.07 13.50 -3.13
C ARG A 88 2.65 14.86 -3.45
N LYS A 89 3.95 14.94 -3.72
CA LYS A 89 4.62 16.19 -4.10
C LYS A 89 4.07 16.79 -5.38
N SER A 90 3.82 15.98 -6.40
CA SER A 90 3.32 16.44 -7.70
C SER A 90 1.85 16.91 -7.66
N LEU A 91 1.08 16.40 -6.71
CA LEU A 91 -0.34 16.71 -6.51
C LEU A 91 -0.60 17.58 -5.28
N GLU A 92 0.44 18.17 -4.70
CA GLU A 92 0.32 19.11 -3.59
C GLU A 92 -0.63 20.26 -3.95
N GLY A 93 -1.61 20.55 -3.09
CA GLY A 93 -2.65 21.54 -3.35
C GLY A 93 -3.66 21.16 -4.43
N LYS A 94 -3.62 19.94 -4.98
CA LYS A 94 -4.53 19.47 -6.04
C LYS A 94 -5.33 18.22 -5.62
N ALA A 95 -4.80 17.38 -4.75
CA ALA A 95 -5.48 16.18 -4.26
C ALA A 95 -4.94 15.75 -2.90
N ASN A 96 -5.80 15.13 -2.08
CA ASN A 96 -5.42 14.38 -0.90
C ASN A 96 -5.01 12.97 -1.31
N VAL A 97 -3.72 12.69 -1.31
CA VAL A 97 -3.19 11.40 -1.81
C VAL A 97 -2.93 10.44 -0.68
N HIS A 98 -3.80 9.45 -0.56
CA HIS A 98 -3.72 8.34 0.40
C HIS A 98 -3.09 7.10 -0.24
N ARG A 99 -2.67 6.18 0.60
CA ARG A 99 -2.18 4.86 0.19
C ARG A 99 -2.83 3.78 1.06
N ALA A 100 -3.07 2.60 0.49
CA ALA A 100 -3.51 1.43 1.25
C ALA A 100 -2.57 1.16 2.45
N PRO A 101 -3.10 0.73 3.62
CA PRO A 101 -2.33 0.58 4.85
C PRO A 101 -1.42 -0.66 4.85
N GLU A 102 -1.09 -1.18 3.69
CA GLU A 102 -0.19 -2.32 3.54
C GLU A 102 0.51 -2.35 2.18
N ASN A 103 1.42 -3.31 1.98
CA ASN A 103 1.93 -3.68 0.66
C ASN A 103 0.96 -4.68 0.05
N CYS A 104 0.16 -4.24 -0.94
CA CYS A 104 -1.06 -4.94 -1.37
C CYS A 104 -0.82 -6.35 -1.97
N GLY A 105 0.38 -6.61 -2.50
CA GLY A 105 0.78 -7.94 -2.96
C GLY A 105 -0.05 -8.45 -4.15
N PRO A 106 -0.36 -9.77 -4.21
CA PRO A 106 -1.08 -10.38 -5.31
C PRO A 106 -2.59 -10.07 -5.29
N THR A 107 -3.27 -10.28 -6.42
CA THR A 107 -4.73 -10.12 -6.56
C THR A 107 -5.53 -10.89 -5.51
N LYS A 108 -5.07 -12.09 -5.12
CA LYS A 108 -5.70 -12.89 -4.04
C LYS A 108 -5.74 -12.14 -2.71
N ASN A 109 -4.72 -11.34 -2.40
CA ASN A 109 -4.72 -10.48 -1.21
C ASN A 109 -5.71 -9.33 -1.39
N GLY A 110 -5.77 -8.74 -2.58
CA GLY A 110 -6.75 -7.73 -2.92
C GLY A 110 -8.19 -8.17 -2.65
N LEU A 111 -8.56 -9.38 -3.08
CA LEU A 111 -9.89 -9.93 -2.80
C LEU A 111 -10.22 -10.02 -1.31
N LYS A 112 -9.23 -10.27 -0.46
CA LYS A 112 -9.41 -10.41 0.99
C LYS A 112 -9.42 -9.08 1.73
N LYS A 113 -8.62 -8.12 1.27
CA LYS A 113 -8.28 -6.92 2.04
C LYS A 113 -8.86 -5.63 1.48
N LEU A 114 -9.52 -5.69 0.31
CA LEU A 114 -9.98 -4.49 -0.39
C LEU A 114 -10.86 -3.60 0.48
N ASP A 115 -11.72 -4.17 1.32
CA ASP A 115 -12.61 -3.39 2.19
C ASP A 115 -11.82 -2.62 3.26
N ILE A 116 -10.73 -3.21 3.76
CA ILE A 116 -9.80 -2.51 4.69
C ILE A 116 -9.13 -1.33 3.98
N TRP A 117 -8.70 -1.54 2.72
CA TRP A 117 -8.02 -0.49 1.95
C TRP A 117 -8.95 0.65 1.54
N LEU A 118 -10.20 0.32 1.24
CA LEU A 118 -11.21 1.30 0.86
C LEU A 118 -11.72 2.11 2.07
N GLY A 119 -11.69 1.55 3.28
CA GLY A 119 -12.15 2.22 4.48
C GLY A 119 -13.60 2.68 4.34
N ASP A 120 -13.86 3.98 4.47
CA ASP A 120 -15.19 4.59 4.32
C ASP A 120 -15.70 4.65 2.87
N GLY A 121 -14.88 4.23 1.90
CA GLY A 121 -15.23 4.16 0.48
C GLY A 121 -15.42 5.50 -0.24
N LYS A 122 -15.13 6.62 0.39
CA LYS A 122 -15.31 7.98 -0.16
C LYS A 122 -14.07 8.43 -0.94
N TRP A 123 -13.91 7.89 -2.13
CA TRP A 123 -12.79 8.19 -3.02
C TRP A 123 -13.29 8.83 -4.31
N ASP A 124 -12.61 9.88 -4.78
CA ASP A 124 -12.83 10.47 -6.10
C ASP A 124 -12.03 9.76 -7.18
N ILE A 125 -10.83 9.29 -6.82
CA ILE A 125 -9.91 8.61 -7.73
C ILE A 125 -9.31 7.40 -7.00
N ILE A 126 -9.26 6.24 -7.67
CA ILE A 126 -8.51 5.07 -7.20
C ILE A 126 -7.53 4.65 -8.29
N HIS A 127 -6.25 4.78 -8.00
CA HIS A 127 -5.17 4.24 -8.82
C HIS A 127 -4.74 2.90 -8.26
N PHE A 128 -4.73 1.85 -9.09
CA PHE A 128 -4.41 0.51 -8.63
C PHE A 128 -3.52 -0.25 -9.61
N ASN A 129 -2.66 -1.11 -9.06
CA ASN A 129 -1.77 -1.99 -9.80
C ASN A 129 -1.70 -3.35 -9.10
N PHE A 130 -1.75 -4.42 -9.92
CA PHE A 130 -1.49 -5.81 -9.52
C PHE A 130 -0.75 -6.51 -10.66
N GLY A 131 0.08 -7.50 -10.34
CA GLY A 131 0.69 -8.34 -11.35
C GLY A 131 2.04 -8.92 -10.95
N ILE A 132 3.02 -8.13 -10.51
CA ILE A 132 4.35 -8.63 -10.19
C ILE A 132 4.35 -9.73 -9.11
N HIS A 133 3.40 -9.66 -8.18
CA HIS A 133 3.20 -10.69 -7.15
C HIS A 133 2.29 -11.84 -7.60
N ASP A 134 1.68 -11.74 -8.79
CA ASP A 134 0.83 -12.78 -9.39
C ASP A 134 1.59 -13.67 -10.39
N ARG A 135 2.93 -13.62 -10.43
CA ARG A 135 3.73 -14.38 -11.38
C ARG A 135 3.49 -15.89 -11.33
N SER A 136 3.18 -16.43 -10.16
CA SER A 136 2.83 -17.84 -9.98
C SER A 136 1.32 -18.11 -10.06
N THR A 137 0.50 -17.07 -10.14
CA THR A 137 -0.95 -17.21 -10.28
C THR A 137 -1.28 -17.61 -11.73
N PRO A 138 -2.09 -18.65 -11.96
CA PRO A 138 -2.53 -19.00 -13.31
C PRO A 138 -3.21 -17.79 -13.98
N PRO A 139 -2.96 -17.53 -15.27
CA PRO A 139 -3.51 -16.35 -15.96
C PRO A 139 -5.02 -16.21 -15.87
N ALA A 140 -5.76 -17.30 -15.97
CA ALA A 140 -7.23 -17.30 -15.82
C ALA A 140 -7.67 -16.88 -14.42
N ASP A 141 -6.96 -17.31 -13.37
CA ASP A 141 -7.25 -16.94 -11.99
C ASP A 141 -6.88 -15.47 -11.73
N TYR A 142 -5.75 -15.01 -12.26
CA TYR A 142 -5.36 -13.60 -12.21
C TYR A 142 -6.43 -12.71 -12.84
N GLU A 143 -6.86 -13.04 -14.06
CA GLU A 143 -7.90 -12.27 -14.76
C GLU A 143 -9.21 -12.27 -13.97
N LYS A 144 -9.67 -13.43 -13.48
CA LYS A 144 -10.87 -13.56 -12.66
C LYS A 144 -10.79 -12.67 -11.42
N ASN A 145 -9.68 -12.77 -10.67
CA ASN A 145 -9.47 -11.99 -9.46
C ASN A 145 -9.46 -10.49 -9.75
N LEU A 146 -8.76 -10.07 -10.82
CA LEU A 146 -8.69 -8.67 -11.21
C LEU A 146 -10.06 -8.12 -11.62
N ARG A 147 -10.85 -8.88 -12.38
CA ARG A 147 -12.23 -8.50 -12.74
C ARG A 147 -13.11 -8.31 -11.51
N GLU A 148 -13.00 -9.19 -10.52
CA GLU A 148 -13.73 -9.08 -9.26
C GLU A 148 -13.30 -7.84 -8.46
N ILE A 149 -12.00 -7.58 -8.34
CA ILE A 149 -11.46 -6.37 -7.72
C ILE A 149 -12.04 -5.13 -8.40
N VAL A 150 -11.97 -5.05 -9.74
CA VAL A 150 -12.50 -3.92 -10.52
C VAL A 150 -14.00 -3.75 -10.30
N ALA A 151 -14.77 -4.84 -10.26
CA ALA A 151 -16.21 -4.79 -9.99
C ALA A 151 -16.51 -4.19 -8.60
N ARG A 152 -15.70 -4.54 -7.59
CA ARG A 152 -15.83 -3.97 -6.24
C ARG A 152 -15.40 -2.50 -6.21
N LEU A 153 -14.29 -2.15 -6.86
CA LEU A 153 -13.83 -0.75 -6.96
C LEU A 153 -14.86 0.14 -7.65
N LYS A 154 -15.55 -0.34 -8.69
CA LYS A 154 -16.62 0.40 -9.37
C LYS A 154 -17.77 0.78 -8.44
N LYS A 155 -18.03 0.01 -7.39
CA LYS A 155 -19.11 0.31 -6.42
C LYS A 155 -18.83 1.58 -5.59
N THR A 156 -17.58 2.04 -5.53
CA THR A 156 -17.22 3.30 -4.85
C THR A 156 -17.61 4.54 -5.64
N ASN A 157 -17.97 4.40 -6.92
CA ASN A 157 -18.17 5.47 -7.89
C ASN A 157 -16.92 6.34 -8.15
N ALA A 158 -15.74 5.95 -7.67
CA ALA A 158 -14.49 6.63 -7.95
C ALA A 158 -14.07 6.46 -9.41
N LYS A 159 -13.36 7.44 -9.94
CA LYS A 159 -12.65 7.29 -11.22
C LYS A 159 -11.50 6.31 -11.04
N LEU A 160 -11.51 5.22 -11.80
CA LEU A 160 -10.50 4.17 -11.71
C LEU A 160 -9.37 4.43 -12.72
N ILE A 161 -8.12 4.29 -12.24
CA ILE A 161 -6.92 4.33 -13.05
C ILE A 161 -6.19 3.01 -12.82
N TRP A 162 -6.16 2.14 -13.83
CA TRP A 162 -5.39 0.92 -13.78
C TRP A 162 -3.99 1.14 -14.35
N ALA A 163 -2.98 0.95 -13.51
CA ALA A 163 -1.60 0.85 -13.96
C ALA A 163 -1.28 -0.61 -14.30
N THR A 164 -0.80 -0.84 -15.50
CA THR A 164 -0.37 -2.17 -15.96
C THR A 164 0.81 -2.66 -15.12
N THR A 165 1.06 -3.98 -15.17
CA THR A 165 2.16 -4.60 -14.43
C THR A 165 3.51 -4.00 -14.83
N THR A 166 4.33 -3.70 -13.84
CA THR A 166 5.69 -3.20 -14.06
C THR A 166 6.51 -4.22 -14.85
N PRO A 167 7.13 -3.84 -15.97
CA PRO A 167 7.96 -4.74 -16.73
C PRO A 167 9.21 -5.15 -15.94
N ILE A 168 9.66 -6.38 -16.13
CA ILE A 168 10.88 -6.92 -15.55
C ILE A 168 11.89 -7.13 -16.68
N PRO A 169 13.14 -6.63 -16.56
CA PRO A 169 14.18 -6.86 -17.55
C PRO A 169 14.42 -8.36 -17.81
N PRO A 170 14.68 -8.76 -19.06
CA PRO A 170 14.88 -10.18 -19.42
C PRO A 170 16.04 -10.87 -18.69
N ASP A 171 17.05 -10.13 -18.26
CA ASP A 171 18.21 -10.59 -17.53
C ASP A 171 18.00 -10.65 -16.00
N ALA A 172 16.86 -10.15 -15.52
CA ALA A 172 16.55 -10.21 -14.09
C ALA A 172 16.16 -11.64 -13.67
N PRO A 173 16.60 -12.11 -12.47
CA PRO A 173 16.22 -13.43 -11.96
C PRO A 173 14.72 -13.67 -11.84
N GLN A 174 13.95 -12.59 -11.74
CA GLN A 174 12.49 -12.61 -11.62
C GLN A 174 11.77 -12.54 -12.98
N TYR A 175 12.52 -12.49 -14.09
CA TYR A 175 11.92 -12.36 -15.41
C TYR A 175 10.93 -13.50 -15.70
N ASP A 176 9.79 -13.11 -16.21
CA ASP A 176 8.72 -14.01 -16.60
C ASP A 176 8.16 -13.59 -17.96
N ALA A 177 8.23 -14.47 -18.93
CA ALA A 177 7.81 -14.20 -20.30
C ALA A 177 6.28 -14.27 -20.51
N ARG A 178 5.49 -14.54 -19.46
CA ARG A 178 4.02 -14.64 -19.58
C ARG A 178 3.41 -13.32 -20.06
N PRO A 179 2.32 -13.38 -20.84
CA PRO A 179 1.68 -12.19 -21.42
C PRO A 179 1.24 -11.13 -20.41
N MET A 180 0.92 -11.55 -19.17
CA MET A 180 0.49 -10.62 -18.12
C MET A 180 1.59 -9.70 -17.59
N VAL A 181 2.85 -10.00 -17.93
CA VAL A 181 4.03 -9.27 -17.46
C VAL A 181 4.63 -8.39 -18.58
N LYS A 182 4.09 -8.47 -19.78
CA LYS A 182 4.54 -7.71 -20.96
C LYS A 182 3.80 -6.39 -21.11
#